data_233a9ebd766c96612ada31a43ebd1a82
#
_entry.id   233a9ebd766c96612ada31a43ebd1a82
#
_cell.length_a   1.000
_cell.length_b   1.000
_cell.length_c   1.000
_cell.angle_alpha   90.00
_cell.angle_beta   90.00
_cell.angle_gamma   90.00
#
_symmetry.space_group_name_H-M   'P 1'
#
loop_
_entity.id
_entity.type
_entity.pdbx_description
1 polymer ?
#
loop_
_entity_poly.entity_id
_entity_poly.type
_entity_poly.pdbx_seq_one_letter_code
_entity_poly.pdbx_strand_id
1 'polypeptide(L)'
;MRYVRLAVVLFCAMCIVSPALAKDKKGGKPMDKEAMMELWKQLGTPGEPHKLFATLAGSWTTATKEWMEPGKPPMESAGVAEMKMLLEGRFLYQEFNGQMMGQPFNGIGIDAYDNMKKKYVTVWMDSMGTGIFIMEGTAGADGKTITLRGSHPEPGGGKMTHRAVWKIIDANNQIFDMYGAHHGGKEMKMLEIVYTRKP
;
A
#
# COMPACT_ATOMS: atom_id res chain seq x y z
N MET A 1 -31.25 73.73 -3.58
CA MET A 1 -31.07 72.29 -3.71
C MET A 1 -30.08 72.07 -4.83
N ARG A 2 -28.81 71.69 -4.46
CA ARG A 2 -27.71 71.52 -5.41
C ARG A 2 -27.38 70.03 -5.39
N TYR A 3 -27.58 69.33 -6.51
CA TYR A 3 -27.17 67.93 -6.72
C TYR A 3 -25.69 67.89 -7.06
N VAL A 4 -24.89 67.27 -6.17
CA VAL A 4 -23.49 66.93 -6.44
C VAL A 4 -23.49 65.59 -7.12
N ARG A 5 -23.08 65.51 -8.39
CA ARG A 5 -22.85 64.27 -9.14
C ARG A 5 -21.44 63.75 -8.80
N LEU A 6 -21.38 62.65 -8.10
CA LEU A 6 -20.13 61.92 -7.83
C LEU A 6 -19.82 61.05 -9.05
N ALA A 7 -18.78 61.41 -9.77
CA ALA A 7 -18.26 60.60 -10.88
C ALA A 7 -17.35 59.48 -10.29
N VAL A 8 -17.77 58.23 -10.39
CA VAL A 8 -16.95 57.07 -10.05
C VAL A 8 -16.07 56.75 -11.26
N VAL A 9 -14.78 57.03 -11.14
CA VAL A 9 -13.77 56.65 -12.13
C VAL A 9 -13.39 55.19 -11.86
N LEU A 10 -13.85 54.29 -12.73
CA LEU A 10 -13.48 52.88 -12.72
C LEU A 10 -12.06 52.74 -13.31
N PHE A 11 -11.07 52.50 -12.45
CA PHE A 11 -9.70 52.21 -12.89
C PHE A 11 -9.66 50.69 -13.24
N CYS A 12 -9.81 50.40 -14.54
CA CYS A 12 -9.56 49.04 -15.06
C CYS A 12 -8.06 48.76 -15.05
N ALA A 13 -7.57 48.10 -14.00
CA ALA A 13 -6.22 47.54 -13.98
C ALA A 13 -6.20 46.34 -14.93
N MET A 14 -5.67 46.55 -16.12
CA MET A 14 -5.35 45.49 -17.07
C MET A 14 -4.21 44.66 -16.52
N CYS A 15 -4.54 43.54 -15.83
CA CYS A 15 -3.55 42.53 -15.49
C CYS A 15 -3.07 41.87 -16.78
N ILE A 16 -1.88 42.27 -17.22
CA ILE A 16 -1.13 41.60 -18.29
C ILE A 16 -0.69 40.25 -17.67
N VAL A 17 -1.51 39.22 -17.88
CA VAL A 17 -1.08 37.85 -17.59
C VAL A 17 -0.07 37.46 -18.69
N SER A 18 1.23 37.58 -18.37
CA SER A 18 2.27 36.99 -19.16
C SER A 18 2.04 35.49 -19.21
N PRO A 19 1.93 34.83 -20.39
CA PRO A 19 1.93 33.39 -20.45
C PRO A 19 3.32 32.92 -19.99
N ALA A 20 3.40 32.43 -18.75
CA ALA A 20 4.55 31.66 -18.33
C ALA A 20 4.66 30.49 -19.32
N LEU A 21 5.66 30.54 -20.19
CA LEU A 21 6.05 29.42 -21.03
C LEU A 21 6.26 28.20 -20.13
N ALA A 22 5.25 27.35 -20.05
CA ALA A 22 5.42 26.00 -19.55
C ALA A 22 6.51 25.39 -20.43
N LYS A 23 7.68 25.15 -19.84
CA LYS A 23 8.75 24.40 -20.47
C LYS A 23 8.17 23.02 -20.79
N ASP A 24 7.80 22.80 -22.04
CA ASP A 24 7.45 21.48 -22.55
C ASP A 24 8.58 20.53 -22.18
N LYS A 25 8.28 19.60 -21.28
CA LYS A 25 9.08 18.40 -21.14
C LYS A 25 9.10 17.79 -22.53
N LYS A 26 10.29 17.67 -23.14
CA LYS A 26 10.53 17.06 -24.43
C LYS A 26 9.70 15.77 -24.51
N GLY A 27 8.56 15.81 -25.17
CA GLY A 27 7.78 14.65 -25.52
C GLY A 27 8.66 13.79 -26.41
N GLY A 28 9.03 12.59 -25.93
CA GLY A 28 9.70 11.60 -26.76
C GLY A 28 8.86 11.36 -28.01
N LYS A 29 9.50 10.98 -29.12
CA LYS A 29 8.81 10.60 -30.35
C LYS A 29 7.73 9.57 -29.98
N PRO A 30 6.47 9.69 -30.45
CA PRO A 30 5.44 8.69 -30.15
C PRO A 30 5.97 7.31 -30.51
N MET A 31 5.82 6.36 -29.58
CA MET A 31 6.19 4.97 -29.81
C MET A 31 5.27 4.40 -30.90
N ASP A 32 5.83 3.66 -31.85
CA ASP A 32 4.99 2.99 -32.85
C ASP A 32 4.09 1.92 -32.21
N LYS A 33 3.05 1.50 -32.91
CA LYS A 33 2.02 0.61 -32.36
C LYS A 33 2.58 -0.77 -31.97
N GLU A 34 3.52 -1.30 -32.72
CA GLU A 34 4.11 -2.62 -32.46
C GLU A 34 4.99 -2.59 -31.21
N ALA A 35 5.84 -1.58 -31.09
CA ALA A 35 6.67 -1.37 -29.90
C ALA A 35 5.82 -1.13 -28.64
N MET A 36 4.68 -0.41 -28.78
CA MET A 36 3.73 -0.22 -27.69
C MET A 36 3.09 -1.54 -27.25
N MET A 37 2.66 -2.37 -28.18
CA MET A 37 2.05 -3.67 -27.88
C MET A 37 3.06 -4.62 -27.22
N GLU A 38 4.31 -4.66 -27.70
CA GLU A 38 5.36 -5.48 -27.10
C GLU A 38 5.69 -5.02 -25.67
N LEU A 39 5.75 -3.71 -25.44
CA LEU A 39 5.92 -3.15 -24.10
C LEU A 39 4.77 -3.56 -23.16
N TRP A 40 3.53 -3.45 -23.60
CA TRP A 40 2.37 -3.90 -22.80
C TRP A 40 2.44 -5.39 -22.48
N LYS A 41 2.84 -6.22 -23.42
CA LYS A 41 3.03 -7.65 -23.20
C LYS A 41 4.11 -7.91 -22.14
N GLN A 42 5.27 -7.24 -22.23
CA GLN A 42 6.34 -7.36 -21.24
C GLN A 42 5.89 -6.90 -19.85
N LEU A 43 5.20 -5.76 -19.76
CA LEU A 43 4.69 -5.24 -18.49
C LEU A 43 3.59 -6.13 -17.89
N GLY A 44 2.80 -6.79 -18.72
CA GLY A 44 1.74 -7.73 -18.30
C GLY A 44 2.25 -9.14 -17.96
N THR A 45 3.53 -9.45 -18.21
CA THR A 45 4.09 -10.78 -17.99
C THR A 45 4.61 -10.94 -16.55
N PRO A 46 4.16 -11.95 -15.78
CA PRO A 46 4.71 -12.26 -14.46
C PRO A 46 6.21 -12.55 -14.50
N GLY A 47 6.98 -11.93 -13.60
CA GLY A 47 8.42 -12.10 -13.44
C GLY A 47 8.80 -12.72 -12.08
N GLU A 48 10.07 -12.57 -11.67
CA GLU A 48 10.58 -13.14 -10.42
C GLU A 48 9.79 -12.75 -9.16
N PRO A 49 9.32 -11.49 -8.97
CA PRO A 49 8.50 -11.16 -7.80
C PRO A 49 7.19 -11.96 -7.76
N HIS A 50 6.61 -12.27 -8.91
CA HIS A 50 5.38 -13.07 -9.00
C HIS A 50 5.65 -14.56 -8.69
N LYS A 51 6.82 -15.09 -9.07
CA LYS A 51 7.25 -16.44 -8.70
C LYS A 51 7.46 -16.55 -7.19
N LEU A 52 8.00 -15.50 -6.55
CA LEU A 52 8.11 -15.44 -5.11
C LEU A 52 6.73 -15.56 -4.45
N PHE A 53 5.72 -14.82 -4.91
CA PHE A 53 4.36 -14.94 -4.43
C PHE A 53 3.78 -16.35 -4.64
N ALA A 54 4.07 -16.99 -5.77
CA ALA A 54 3.59 -18.35 -6.04
C ALA A 54 4.11 -19.36 -5.00
N THR A 55 5.29 -19.14 -4.39
CA THR A 55 5.79 -19.99 -3.31
C THR A 55 4.97 -19.87 -2.02
N LEU A 56 4.20 -18.81 -1.87
CA LEU A 56 3.39 -18.54 -0.67
C LEU A 56 1.96 -19.09 -0.78
N ALA A 57 1.52 -19.52 -1.97
CA ALA A 57 0.21 -20.15 -2.13
C ALA A 57 0.10 -21.41 -1.27
N GLY A 58 -1.06 -21.57 -0.59
CA GLY A 58 -1.35 -22.70 0.32
C GLY A 58 -1.96 -22.24 1.63
N SER A 59 -2.05 -23.17 2.57
CA SER A 59 -2.69 -22.98 3.88
C SER A 59 -1.64 -22.72 4.97
N TRP A 60 -1.94 -21.78 5.86
CA TRP A 60 -1.04 -21.30 6.91
C TRP A 60 -1.74 -21.26 8.27
N THR A 61 -1.01 -21.61 9.33
CA THR A 61 -1.35 -21.19 10.69
C THR A 61 -0.64 -19.88 10.98
N THR A 62 -1.26 -19.04 11.82
CA THR A 62 -0.67 -17.76 12.22
C THR A 62 -0.62 -17.63 13.73
N ALA A 63 0.49 -17.08 14.24
CA ALA A 63 0.63 -16.56 15.58
C ALA A 63 0.81 -15.05 15.49
N THR A 64 -0.09 -14.31 16.11
CA THR A 64 -0.15 -12.85 16.02
C THR A 64 0.16 -12.22 17.37
N LYS A 65 0.98 -11.16 17.36
CA LYS A 65 1.26 -10.30 18.52
C LYS A 65 0.86 -8.87 18.19
N GLU A 66 0.05 -8.26 19.06
CA GLU A 66 -0.48 -6.90 18.89
C GLU A 66 -0.05 -6.02 20.04
N TRP A 67 0.62 -4.90 19.76
CA TRP A 67 1.04 -3.90 20.75
C TRP A 67 0.12 -2.68 20.66
N MET A 68 -0.67 -2.46 21.70
CA MET A 68 -1.59 -1.31 21.81
C MET A 68 -0.87 -0.06 22.34
N GLU A 69 0.18 -0.26 23.17
CA GLU A 69 0.92 0.82 23.83
C GLU A 69 2.42 0.52 23.84
N PRO A 70 3.28 1.55 23.72
CA PRO A 70 4.71 1.38 23.83
C PRO A 70 5.11 0.79 25.18
N GLY A 71 5.98 -0.24 25.16
CA GLY A 71 6.54 -0.84 26.39
C GLY A 71 5.59 -1.76 27.16
N LYS A 72 4.37 -1.95 26.70
CA LYS A 72 3.44 -2.96 27.26
C LYS A 72 3.65 -4.31 26.57
N PRO A 73 3.33 -5.43 27.26
CA PRO A 73 3.33 -6.74 26.62
C PRO A 73 2.27 -6.77 25.51
N PRO A 74 2.50 -7.56 24.43
CA PRO A 74 1.52 -7.71 23.38
C PRO A 74 0.34 -8.56 23.82
N MET A 75 -0.79 -8.35 23.17
CA MET A 75 -1.85 -9.34 23.12
C MET A 75 -1.48 -10.40 22.08
N GLU A 76 -1.71 -11.68 22.43
CA GLU A 76 -1.39 -12.79 21.54
C GLU A 76 -2.68 -13.46 21.05
N SER A 77 -2.70 -13.82 19.78
CA SER A 77 -3.81 -14.55 19.17
C SER A 77 -3.29 -15.53 18.11
N ALA A 78 -4.16 -16.42 17.68
CA ALA A 78 -3.89 -17.37 16.61
C ALA A 78 -4.95 -17.27 15.52
N GLY A 79 -4.58 -17.66 14.32
CA GLY A 79 -5.47 -17.66 13.18
C GLY A 79 -5.01 -18.60 12.08
N VAL A 80 -5.68 -18.50 10.95
CA VAL A 80 -5.34 -19.25 9.72
C VAL A 80 -5.39 -18.29 8.54
N ALA A 81 -4.56 -18.57 7.54
CA ALA A 81 -4.62 -17.87 6.28
C ALA A 81 -4.61 -18.87 5.12
N GLU A 82 -5.43 -18.60 4.13
CA GLU A 82 -5.46 -19.32 2.85
C GLU A 82 -4.97 -18.37 1.75
N MET A 83 -3.93 -18.79 1.04
CA MET A 83 -3.31 -17.99 0.00
C MET A 83 -3.38 -18.69 -1.35
N LYS A 84 -3.73 -17.95 -2.40
CA LYS A 84 -3.79 -18.48 -3.77
C LYS A 84 -3.40 -17.45 -4.81
N MET A 85 -2.77 -17.92 -5.89
CA MET A 85 -2.49 -17.06 -7.03
C MET A 85 -3.78 -16.81 -7.83
N LEU A 86 -3.96 -15.56 -8.27
CA LEU A 86 -5.03 -15.13 -9.16
C LEU A 86 -4.48 -14.71 -10.52
N LEU A 87 -5.37 -14.71 -11.52
CA LEU A 87 -5.13 -14.18 -12.86
C LEU A 87 -3.80 -14.66 -13.46
N GLU A 88 -3.65 -16.01 -13.51
CA GLU A 88 -2.47 -16.67 -14.10
C GLU A 88 -1.14 -16.25 -13.44
N GLY A 89 -1.14 -16.16 -12.10
CA GLY A 89 0.07 -15.89 -11.34
C GLY A 89 0.45 -14.41 -11.19
N ARG A 90 -0.48 -13.49 -11.45
CA ARG A 90 -0.21 -12.04 -11.35
C ARG A 90 -0.39 -11.47 -9.96
N PHE A 91 -1.28 -12.04 -9.15
CA PHE A 91 -1.63 -11.54 -7.82
C PHE A 91 -1.66 -12.68 -6.82
N LEU A 92 -1.22 -12.42 -5.60
CA LEU A 92 -1.43 -13.31 -4.47
C LEU A 92 -2.66 -12.80 -3.69
N TYR A 93 -3.67 -13.62 -3.59
CA TYR A 93 -4.84 -13.41 -2.74
C TYR A 93 -4.62 -14.10 -1.42
N GLN A 94 -4.95 -13.44 -0.32
CA GLN A 94 -4.97 -13.99 1.02
C GLN A 94 -6.35 -13.80 1.64
N GLU A 95 -6.87 -14.86 2.26
CA GLU A 95 -8.00 -14.81 3.17
C GLU A 95 -7.50 -15.18 4.56
N PHE A 96 -7.72 -14.30 5.53
CA PHE A 96 -7.30 -14.46 6.92
C PHE A 96 -8.52 -14.60 7.82
N ASN A 97 -8.47 -15.57 8.74
CA ASN A 97 -9.48 -15.80 9.76
C ASN A 97 -8.78 -16.01 11.10
N GLY A 98 -9.15 -15.21 12.11
CA GLY A 98 -8.51 -15.26 13.40
C GLY A 98 -9.22 -14.42 14.45
N GLN A 99 -8.45 -13.85 15.35
CA GLN A 99 -8.90 -12.91 16.35
C GLN A 99 -8.02 -11.68 16.36
N MET A 100 -8.60 -10.53 16.65
CA MET A 100 -7.92 -9.27 16.89
C MET A 100 -8.55 -8.60 18.11
N MET A 101 -7.74 -8.19 19.08
CA MET A 101 -8.21 -7.63 20.36
C MET A 101 -9.28 -8.50 21.04
N GLY A 102 -9.15 -9.83 20.96
CA GLY A 102 -10.09 -10.79 21.54
C GLY A 102 -11.43 -10.93 20.82
N GLN A 103 -11.63 -10.31 19.66
CA GLN A 103 -12.84 -10.41 18.84
C GLN A 103 -12.57 -11.22 17.56
N PRO A 104 -13.57 -11.91 16.99
CA PRO A 104 -13.45 -12.52 15.67
C PRO A 104 -13.01 -11.49 14.62
N PHE A 105 -12.02 -11.87 13.82
CA PHE A 105 -11.43 -11.02 12.82
C PHE A 105 -11.27 -11.76 11.50
N ASN A 106 -11.77 -11.18 10.42
CA ASN A 106 -11.63 -11.69 9.07
C ASN A 106 -11.03 -10.61 8.19
N GLY A 107 -10.09 -10.97 7.34
CA GLY A 107 -9.46 -10.03 6.42
C GLY A 107 -9.15 -10.65 5.07
N ILE A 108 -9.09 -9.79 4.07
CA ILE A 108 -8.71 -10.12 2.70
C ILE A 108 -7.54 -9.26 2.29
N GLY A 109 -6.48 -9.90 1.80
CA GLY A 109 -5.32 -9.27 1.21
C GLY A 109 -5.19 -9.56 -0.27
N ILE A 110 -4.69 -8.59 -1.03
CA ILE A 110 -4.21 -8.81 -2.40
C ILE A 110 -2.82 -8.19 -2.49
N ASP A 111 -1.84 -9.04 -2.79
CA ASP A 111 -0.46 -8.63 -3.01
C ASP A 111 -0.13 -8.70 -4.50
N ALA A 112 0.52 -7.66 -4.99
CA ALA A 112 0.88 -7.49 -6.38
C ALA A 112 2.33 -7.00 -6.52
N TYR A 113 2.92 -7.23 -7.68
CA TYR A 113 4.10 -6.52 -8.12
C TYR A 113 3.80 -5.79 -9.42
N ASP A 114 3.83 -4.47 -9.39
CA ASP A 114 3.63 -3.63 -10.56
C ASP A 114 4.93 -3.53 -11.37
N ASN A 115 4.99 -4.21 -12.51
CA ASN A 115 6.16 -4.22 -13.38
C ASN A 115 6.50 -2.82 -13.93
N MET A 116 5.51 -1.93 -14.08
CA MET A 116 5.72 -0.57 -14.56
C MET A 116 6.31 0.32 -13.46
N LYS A 117 5.74 0.27 -12.25
CA LYS A 117 6.23 1.02 -11.09
C LYS A 117 7.48 0.39 -10.47
N LYS A 118 7.73 -0.91 -10.73
CA LYS A 118 8.75 -1.74 -10.06
C LYS A 118 8.58 -1.75 -8.55
N LYS A 119 7.34 -1.92 -8.10
CA LYS A 119 6.96 -1.90 -6.69
C LYS A 119 6.05 -3.05 -6.32
N TYR A 120 6.21 -3.52 -5.11
CA TYR A 120 5.21 -4.32 -4.43
C TYR A 120 4.07 -3.42 -3.97
N VAL A 121 2.85 -3.91 -4.09
CA VAL A 121 1.62 -3.25 -3.67
C VAL A 121 0.80 -4.25 -2.88
N THR A 122 0.38 -3.87 -1.68
CA THR A 122 -0.52 -4.66 -0.84
C THR A 122 -1.81 -3.88 -0.65
N VAL A 123 -2.93 -4.53 -0.85
CA VAL A 123 -4.28 -4.04 -0.57
C VAL A 123 -4.87 -4.90 0.53
N TRP A 124 -5.41 -4.27 1.58
CA TRP A 124 -6.03 -4.95 2.72
C TRP A 124 -7.40 -4.40 3.03
N MET A 125 -8.32 -5.31 3.34
CA MET A 125 -9.68 -5.04 3.79
C MET A 125 -10.02 -6.03 4.92
N ASP A 126 -10.74 -5.58 5.94
CA ASP A 126 -11.10 -6.44 7.08
C ASP A 126 -12.46 -6.12 7.68
N SER A 127 -12.87 -6.96 8.64
CA SER A 127 -14.16 -6.86 9.30
C SER A 127 -14.28 -5.74 10.34
N MET A 128 -13.20 -5.00 10.63
CA MET A 128 -13.22 -3.90 11.61
C MET A 128 -13.50 -2.54 10.95
N GLY A 129 -13.46 -2.45 9.62
CA GLY A 129 -13.67 -1.20 8.91
C GLY A 129 -14.36 -1.38 7.56
N THR A 130 -14.65 -0.26 6.92
CA THR A 130 -15.21 -0.22 5.54
C THR A 130 -14.21 0.37 4.54
N GLY A 131 -13.01 0.71 5.02
CA GLY A 131 -11.96 1.30 4.21
C GLY A 131 -11.09 0.24 3.52
N ILE A 132 -10.37 0.68 2.51
CA ILE A 132 -9.32 -0.11 1.86
C ILE A 132 -7.99 0.48 2.27
N PHE A 133 -7.10 -0.36 2.81
CA PHE A 133 -5.75 0.05 3.17
C PHE A 133 -4.76 -0.38 2.09
N ILE A 134 -3.95 0.55 1.60
CA ILE A 134 -2.99 0.30 0.53
C ILE A 134 -1.58 0.66 1.02
N MET A 135 -0.63 -0.24 0.79
CA MET A 135 0.79 0.00 1.01
C MET A 135 1.58 -0.31 -0.26
N GLU A 136 2.63 0.46 -0.51
CA GLU A 136 3.56 0.25 -1.62
C GLU A 136 5.01 0.21 -1.11
N GLY A 137 5.87 -0.53 -1.79
CA GLY A 137 7.27 -0.60 -1.41
C GLY A 137 8.16 -1.44 -2.30
N THR A 138 9.31 -1.82 -1.77
CA THR A 138 10.35 -2.53 -2.50
C THR A 138 10.94 -3.67 -1.68
N ALA A 139 11.51 -4.66 -2.35
CA ALA A 139 12.32 -5.67 -1.68
C ALA A 139 13.75 -5.16 -1.44
N GLY A 140 14.37 -5.68 -0.39
CA GLY A 140 15.80 -5.54 -0.14
C GLY A 140 16.66 -6.34 -1.14
N ALA A 141 17.97 -6.28 -0.97
CA ALA A 141 18.94 -6.96 -1.85
C ALA A 141 18.79 -8.49 -1.82
N ASP A 142 18.22 -9.05 -0.76
CA ASP A 142 17.93 -10.49 -0.60
C ASP A 142 16.73 -10.95 -1.45
N GLY A 143 15.95 -10.02 -2.02
CA GLY A 143 14.72 -10.28 -2.76
C GLY A 143 13.56 -10.85 -1.92
N LYS A 144 13.77 -11.08 -0.61
CA LYS A 144 12.83 -11.77 0.30
C LYS A 144 12.31 -10.89 1.44
N THR A 145 12.98 -9.78 1.73
CA THR A 145 12.56 -8.80 2.72
C THR A 145 11.91 -7.63 2.01
N ILE A 146 10.57 -7.55 2.06
CA ILE A 146 9.78 -6.52 1.39
C ILE A 146 9.40 -5.46 2.43
N THR A 147 9.78 -4.20 2.17
CA THR A 147 9.38 -3.07 3.01
C THR A 147 8.31 -2.27 2.31
N LEU A 148 7.15 -2.13 2.95
CA LEU A 148 5.98 -1.43 2.43
C LEU A 148 5.68 -0.21 3.29
N ARG A 149 5.08 0.82 2.70
CA ARG A 149 4.61 2.03 3.40
C ARG A 149 3.22 2.41 2.92
N GLY A 150 2.40 2.85 3.87
CA GLY A 150 1.05 3.31 3.61
C GLY A 150 0.59 4.28 4.69
N SER A 151 -0.61 4.77 4.54
CA SER A 151 -1.22 5.64 5.56
C SER A 151 -2.73 5.68 5.38
N HIS A 152 -3.44 5.96 6.47
CA HIS A 152 -4.88 6.19 6.45
C HIS A 152 -5.26 7.38 7.34
N PRO A 153 -6.43 8.02 7.10
CA PRO A 153 -6.97 9.03 8.01
C PRO A 153 -7.27 8.44 9.37
N GLU A 154 -7.15 9.25 10.43
CA GLU A 154 -7.55 8.86 11.79
C GLU A 154 -8.87 9.53 12.18
N PRO A 155 -9.70 8.86 13.03
CA PRO A 155 -10.83 9.52 13.66
C PRO A 155 -10.37 10.76 14.44
N GLY A 156 -11.07 11.87 14.27
CA GLY A 156 -10.68 13.14 14.89
C GLY A 156 -9.72 13.99 14.07
N GLY A 157 -9.31 13.52 12.91
CA GLY A 157 -8.40 14.24 11.99
C GLY A 157 -6.95 13.79 12.12
N GLY A 158 -6.17 14.12 11.11
CA GLY A 158 -4.79 13.68 11.04
C GLY A 158 -4.63 12.40 10.21
N LYS A 159 -3.46 11.77 10.37
CA LYS A 159 -3.04 10.66 9.52
C LYS A 159 -2.13 9.73 10.29
N MET A 160 -2.45 8.47 10.30
CA MET A 160 -1.58 7.41 10.75
C MET A 160 -0.73 6.91 9.58
N THR A 161 0.57 6.83 9.79
CA THR A 161 1.51 6.25 8.82
C THR A 161 1.92 4.86 9.27
N HIS A 162 2.09 3.97 8.29
CA HIS A 162 2.52 2.61 8.53
C HIS A 162 3.74 2.25 7.70
N ARG A 163 4.60 1.44 8.30
CA ARG A 163 5.66 0.72 7.64
C ARG A 163 5.52 -0.76 7.97
N ALA A 164 5.40 -1.58 6.94
CA ALA A 164 5.44 -3.03 7.11
C ALA A 164 6.77 -3.58 6.61
N VAL A 165 7.24 -4.65 7.25
CA VAL A 165 8.39 -5.45 6.85
C VAL A 165 7.94 -6.90 6.73
N TRP A 166 7.80 -7.37 5.51
CA TRP A 166 7.43 -8.75 5.23
C TRP A 166 8.67 -9.54 4.87
N LYS A 167 9.00 -10.54 5.69
CA LYS A 167 10.17 -11.42 5.53
C LYS A 167 9.71 -12.80 5.12
N ILE A 168 10.08 -13.24 3.95
CA ILE A 168 9.87 -14.59 3.45
C ILE A 168 11.11 -15.40 3.80
N ILE A 169 11.03 -16.16 4.91
CA ILE A 169 12.17 -16.91 5.44
C ILE A 169 12.51 -18.08 4.52
N ASP A 170 11.50 -18.91 4.27
CA ASP A 170 11.57 -20.08 3.38
C ASP A 170 10.16 -20.42 2.84
N ALA A 171 10.00 -21.59 2.21
CA ALA A 171 8.73 -22.05 1.67
C ALA A 171 7.65 -22.31 2.74
N ASN A 172 8.05 -22.47 4.01
CA ASN A 172 7.16 -22.87 5.10
C ASN A 172 7.01 -21.82 6.20
N ASN A 173 7.81 -20.74 6.16
CA ASN A 173 7.86 -19.74 7.21
C ASN A 173 7.95 -18.32 6.64
N GLN A 174 7.12 -17.42 7.14
CA GLN A 174 7.19 -16.00 6.83
C GLN A 174 6.77 -15.16 8.04
N ILE A 175 7.25 -13.93 8.12
CA ILE A 175 6.97 -13.00 9.21
C ILE A 175 6.52 -11.67 8.59
N PHE A 176 5.43 -11.13 9.10
CA PHE A 176 4.95 -9.80 8.75
C PHE A 176 4.97 -8.92 9.99
N ASP A 177 5.84 -7.93 10.00
CA ASP A 177 5.95 -6.91 11.05
C ASP A 177 5.29 -5.62 10.58
N MET A 178 4.43 -4.99 11.37
CA MET A 178 3.88 -3.67 11.08
C MET A 178 4.19 -2.69 12.20
N TYR A 179 4.65 -1.51 11.79
CA TYR A 179 4.95 -0.37 12.64
C TYR A 179 4.03 0.78 12.26
N GLY A 180 3.64 1.58 13.23
CA GLY A 180 2.80 2.74 13.01
C GLY A 180 3.25 3.97 13.78
N ALA A 181 2.91 5.15 13.25
CA ALA A 181 3.12 6.43 13.90
C ALA A 181 1.90 7.32 13.73
N HIS A 182 1.31 7.73 14.86
CA HIS A 182 0.20 8.68 14.91
C HIS A 182 0.71 10.11 14.70
N HIS A 183 0.04 10.88 13.86
CA HIS A 183 0.30 12.33 13.64
C HIS A 183 1.78 12.68 13.40
N GLY A 184 2.54 11.77 12.75
CA GLY A 184 3.97 11.99 12.51
C GLY A 184 4.86 11.82 13.75
N GLY A 185 4.33 11.23 14.83
CA GLY A 185 5.08 10.91 16.04
C GLY A 185 6.10 9.80 15.85
N LYS A 186 6.59 9.26 16.97
CA LYS A 186 7.57 8.16 16.96
C LYS A 186 6.90 6.85 16.52
N GLU A 187 7.53 6.16 15.60
CA GLU A 187 7.09 4.84 15.12
C GLU A 187 7.23 3.79 16.25
N MET A 188 6.20 2.95 16.42
CA MET A 188 6.23 1.80 17.31
C MET A 188 5.80 0.54 16.56
N LYS A 189 6.27 -0.63 17.01
CA LYS A 189 5.76 -1.91 16.51
C LYS A 189 4.32 -2.09 17.00
N MET A 190 3.41 -2.40 16.09
CA MET A 190 1.99 -2.58 16.39
C MET A 190 1.54 -4.01 16.18
N LEU A 191 2.15 -4.70 15.22
CA LEU A 191 1.75 -6.03 14.83
C LEU A 191 2.97 -6.86 14.43
N GLU A 192 2.94 -8.14 14.80
CA GLU A 192 3.79 -9.20 14.26
C GLU A 192 2.90 -10.40 13.97
N ILE A 193 3.00 -10.92 12.76
CA ILE A 193 2.34 -12.17 12.38
C ILE A 193 3.41 -13.15 11.91
N VAL A 194 3.53 -14.27 12.59
CA VAL A 194 4.36 -15.40 12.17
C VAL A 194 3.45 -16.40 11.48
N TYR A 195 3.75 -16.69 10.22
CA TYR A 195 3.03 -17.69 9.43
C TYR A 195 3.86 -18.96 9.36
N THR A 196 3.21 -20.08 9.62
CA THR A 196 3.79 -21.43 9.44
C THR A 196 2.89 -22.22 8.51
N ARG A 197 3.45 -22.81 7.45
CA ARG A 197 2.69 -23.57 6.46
C ARG A 197 2.06 -24.80 7.12
N LYS A 198 0.80 -25.06 6.81
CA LYS A 198 0.16 -26.32 7.20
C LYS A 198 0.73 -27.47 6.36
N PRO A 199 0.87 -28.66 6.95
CA PRO A 199 1.29 -29.85 6.23
C PRO A 199 0.41 -30.19 5.02
#